data_07a96a8dc84063d14b4f4ed826a90931
#
_entry.id   07a96a8dc84063d14b4f4ed826a90931
#
_cell.length_a   1.000
_cell.length_b   1.000
_cell.length_c   1.000
_cell.angle_alpha   90.00
_cell.angle_beta   90.00
_cell.angle_gamma   90.00
#
_symmetry.space_group_name_H-M   'P 1'
#
loop_
_entity.id
_entity.type
_entity.pdbx_description
1 polymer ?
#
loop_
_entity_poly.entity_id
_entity_poly.type
_entity_poly.pdbx_seq_one_letter_code
_entity_poly.pdbx_strand_id
1 'polypeptide(L)'
;MQRSHDTTQDLPFATLEQAAEWFAVFRSGKVEDDERRRWQDWLASDAGNRQAWARVEAISQGVAIVREAPEAAGSALHAASQLRKRRKLIKTLMLTAATAGLGWQLARQEEVRAVIAGLGASHRTGVGESREVVLADGTRLWLNTDTAIDERFDAGLRLLVLHKGEVLIETHPDTRQPTRPFVVHSRQGRMRALGTRFAVRQFDGHTQLGVSQGRVEITPFAEAAPRRVIDAGQEVGFSRREISTPGALPAARQAWTQGMLIAEDMPLEQFLAELARYRHGHLGCDPAIAGLRVVGGFPLRDTGQALAMLEAALPVRARFVLPWWVTIEARRDEA
;
A
#
# COMPACT_ATOMS: atom_id res chain seq x y z
N MET A 1 1.46 17.36 -28.17
CA MET A 1 2.07 16.27 -27.43
C MET A 1 1.04 15.72 -26.45
N GLN A 2 0.37 14.64 -26.87
CA GLN A 2 -0.75 14.04 -26.18
C GLN A 2 -0.24 13.27 -24.95
N ARG A 3 -0.70 13.63 -23.77
CA ARG A 3 -0.47 12.88 -22.53
C ARG A 3 -1.27 11.58 -22.64
N SER A 4 -0.58 10.46 -22.73
CA SER A 4 -1.18 9.13 -22.55
C SER A 4 -1.65 9.03 -21.12
N HIS A 5 -2.96 9.17 -20.92
CA HIS A 5 -3.61 8.78 -19.67
C HIS A 5 -3.52 7.25 -19.58
N ASP A 6 -2.79 6.79 -18.59
CA ASP A 6 -2.77 5.40 -18.16
C ASP A 6 -4.18 5.07 -17.64
N THR A 7 -4.91 4.26 -18.42
CA THR A 7 -6.32 3.96 -18.17
C THR A 7 -6.43 2.83 -17.15
N THR A 8 -6.06 3.11 -15.90
CA THR A 8 -6.77 2.50 -14.80
C THR A 8 -8.09 3.27 -14.71
N GLN A 9 -9.17 2.74 -15.31
CA GLN A 9 -10.49 3.37 -15.27
C GLN A 9 -10.84 3.52 -13.77
N ASP A 10 -10.71 4.74 -13.25
CA ASP A 10 -11.28 5.11 -11.96
C ASP A 10 -12.80 4.97 -12.12
N LEU A 11 -13.33 3.90 -11.51
CA LEU A 11 -14.76 3.66 -11.49
C LEU A 11 -15.45 4.85 -10.82
N PRO A 12 -16.55 5.38 -11.38
CA PRO A 12 -17.27 6.47 -10.76
C PRO A 12 -17.63 6.14 -9.32
N PHE A 13 -17.40 7.08 -8.41
CA PHE A 13 -17.69 6.92 -6.99
C PHE A 13 -19.11 6.39 -6.73
N ALA A 14 -20.13 6.97 -7.39
CA ALA A 14 -21.51 6.52 -7.28
C ALA A 14 -21.72 5.06 -7.67
N THR A 15 -20.98 4.56 -8.65
CA THR A 15 -21.07 3.15 -9.10
C THR A 15 -20.46 2.20 -8.06
N LEU A 16 -19.36 2.59 -7.43
CA LEU A 16 -18.74 1.82 -6.35
C LEU A 16 -19.61 1.80 -5.10
N GLU A 17 -20.22 2.93 -4.77
CA GLU A 17 -21.14 3.04 -3.62
C GLU A 17 -22.37 2.17 -3.82
N GLN A 18 -22.99 2.22 -5.02
CA GLN A 18 -24.13 1.39 -5.36
C GLN A 18 -23.79 -0.12 -5.33
N ALA A 19 -22.59 -0.50 -5.77
CA ALA A 19 -22.10 -1.87 -5.64
C ALA A 19 -22.00 -2.31 -4.18
N ALA A 20 -21.51 -1.44 -3.29
CA ALA A 20 -21.39 -1.73 -1.86
C ALA A 20 -22.77 -1.84 -1.19
N GLU A 21 -23.74 -1.01 -1.58
CA GLU A 21 -25.13 -1.09 -1.13
C GLU A 21 -25.79 -2.42 -1.53
N TRP A 22 -25.66 -2.83 -2.79
CA TRP A 22 -26.13 -4.14 -3.23
C TRP A 22 -25.46 -5.26 -2.43
N PHE A 23 -24.15 -5.16 -2.19
CA PHE A 23 -23.43 -6.14 -1.40
C PHE A 23 -23.96 -6.22 0.04
N ALA A 24 -24.30 -5.09 0.66
CA ALA A 24 -24.91 -5.05 1.98
C ALA A 24 -26.28 -5.74 2.01
N VAL A 25 -27.13 -5.51 0.98
CA VAL A 25 -28.43 -6.19 0.82
C VAL A 25 -28.23 -7.71 0.76
N PHE A 26 -27.33 -8.21 -0.07
CA PHE A 26 -27.07 -9.66 -0.18
C PHE A 26 -26.53 -10.28 1.13
N ARG A 27 -25.80 -9.50 1.94
CA ARG A 27 -25.29 -9.96 3.24
C ARG A 27 -26.31 -9.91 4.37
N SER A 28 -27.43 -9.23 4.22
CA SER A 28 -28.51 -9.19 5.21
C SER A 28 -29.19 -10.56 5.41
N GLY A 29 -28.99 -11.50 4.48
CA GLY A 29 -29.56 -12.86 4.51
C GLY A 29 -31.04 -12.95 4.12
N LYS A 30 -31.69 -11.82 3.81
CA LYS A 30 -33.11 -11.75 3.37
C LYS A 30 -33.16 -10.95 2.08
N VAL A 31 -32.88 -11.62 0.97
CA VAL A 31 -32.93 -11.00 -0.37
C VAL A 31 -34.22 -11.44 -1.05
N GLU A 32 -35.08 -10.50 -1.36
CA GLU A 32 -36.32 -10.75 -2.10
C GLU A 32 -36.02 -10.99 -3.59
N ASP A 33 -36.91 -11.73 -4.27
CA ASP A 33 -36.74 -12.06 -5.69
C ASP A 33 -36.75 -10.80 -6.58
N ASP A 34 -37.43 -9.75 -6.13
CA ASP A 34 -37.45 -8.45 -6.80
C ASP A 34 -36.14 -7.71 -6.66
N GLU A 35 -35.50 -7.75 -5.49
CA GLU A 35 -34.18 -7.17 -5.27
C GLU A 35 -33.11 -7.88 -6.10
N ARG A 36 -33.21 -9.21 -6.21
CA ARG A 36 -32.30 -10.02 -7.05
C ARG A 36 -32.43 -9.66 -8.53
N ARG A 37 -33.65 -9.44 -9.02
CA ARG A 37 -33.88 -8.99 -10.42
C ARG A 37 -33.28 -7.62 -10.64
N ARG A 38 -33.58 -6.64 -9.76
CA ARG A 38 -33.00 -5.28 -9.86
C ARG A 38 -31.49 -5.25 -9.86
N TRP A 39 -30.86 -6.08 -9.04
CA TRP A 39 -29.41 -6.23 -9.02
C TRP A 39 -28.87 -6.84 -10.34
N GLN A 40 -29.53 -7.86 -10.89
CA GLN A 40 -29.15 -8.43 -12.18
C GLN A 40 -29.25 -7.41 -13.32
N ASP A 41 -30.33 -6.64 -13.34
CA ASP A 41 -30.54 -5.58 -14.33
C ASP A 41 -29.47 -4.49 -14.19
N TRP A 42 -29.13 -4.11 -12.97
CA TRP A 42 -28.05 -3.17 -12.70
C TRP A 42 -26.70 -3.71 -13.18
N LEU A 43 -26.35 -4.96 -12.91
CA LEU A 43 -25.12 -5.60 -13.41
C LEU A 43 -25.09 -5.68 -14.95
N ALA A 44 -26.22 -5.89 -15.57
CA ALA A 44 -26.33 -6.02 -17.03
C ALA A 44 -26.26 -4.66 -17.75
N SER A 45 -26.66 -3.57 -17.08
CA SER A 45 -26.81 -2.24 -17.68
C SER A 45 -25.48 -1.59 -18.09
N ASP A 46 -24.37 -1.87 -17.36
CA ASP A 46 -23.07 -1.27 -17.65
C ASP A 46 -21.89 -2.18 -17.28
N ALA A 47 -20.78 -2.06 -18.04
CA ALA A 47 -19.55 -2.80 -17.75
C ALA A 47 -18.87 -2.32 -16.45
N GLY A 48 -18.97 -1.02 -16.13
CA GLY A 48 -18.46 -0.41 -14.89
C GLY A 48 -19.15 -0.98 -13.66
N ASN A 49 -20.46 -1.30 -13.73
CA ASN A 49 -21.20 -1.91 -12.64
C ASN A 49 -20.65 -3.31 -12.29
N ARG A 50 -20.31 -4.11 -13.30
CA ARG A 50 -19.66 -5.42 -13.10
C ARG A 50 -18.28 -5.29 -12.49
N GLN A 51 -17.50 -4.29 -12.91
CA GLN A 51 -16.17 -4.03 -12.34
C GLN A 51 -16.27 -3.54 -10.89
N ALA A 52 -17.22 -2.65 -10.60
CA ALA A 52 -17.47 -2.17 -9.24
C ALA A 52 -17.89 -3.32 -8.31
N TRP A 53 -18.81 -4.18 -8.77
CA TRP A 53 -19.21 -5.37 -8.02
C TRP A 53 -18.03 -6.29 -7.72
N ALA A 54 -17.22 -6.63 -8.73
CA ALA A 54 -16.03 -7.48 -8.57
C ALA A 54 -15.02 -6.86 -7.59
N ARG A 55 -14.88 -5.54 -7.58
CA ARG A 55 -14.01 -4.82 -6.64
C ARG A 55 -14.51 -4.91 -5.19
N VAL A 56 -15.82 -4.75 -4.97
CA VAL A 56 -16.44 -4.91 -3.64
C VAL A 56 -16.29 -6.35 -3.13
N GLU A 57 -16.52 -7.35 -3.98
CA GLU A 57 -16.30 -8.76 -3.63
C GLU A 57 -14.84 -9.05 -3.26
N ALA A 58 -13.87 -8.55 -4.04
CA ALA A 58 -12.44 -8.74 -3.77
C ALA A 58 -12.03 -8.13 -2.42
N ILE A 59 -12.52 -6.93 -2.10
CA ILE A 59 -12.29 -6.29 -0.79
C ILE A 59 -12.90 -7.13 0.33
N SER A 60 -14.13 -7.62 0.16
CA SER A 60 -14.82 -8.47 1.14
C SER A 60 -14.05 -9.77 1.41
N GLN A 61 -13.54 -10.42 0.37
CA GLN A 61 -12.73 -11.63 0.51
C GLN A 61 -11.43 -11.36 1.26
N GLY A 62 -10.75 -10.24 0.98
CA GLY A 62 -9.55 -9.82 1.71
C GLY A 62 -9.81 -9.60 3.20
N VAL A 63 -10.95 -8.99 3.55
CA VAL A 63 -11.37 -8.78 4.95
C VAL A 63 -11.75 -10.10 5.63
N ALA A 64 -12.41 -11.04 4.93
CA ALA A 64 -12.81 -12.34 5.48
C ALA A 64 -11.59 -13.19 5.88
N ILE A 65 -10.56 -13.25 5.01
CA ILE A 65 -9.31 -13.99 5.28
C ILE A 65 -8.63 -13.47 6.56
N VAL A 66 -8.68 -12.17 6.82
CA VAL A 66 -8.07 -11.56 8.01
C VAL A 66 -8.87 -11.87 9.28
N ARG A 67 -10.20 -11.97 9.20
CA ARG A 67 -11.07 -12.29 10.37
C ARG A 67 -10.98 -13.75 10.79
N GLU A 68 -10.70 -14.67 9.86
CA GLU A 68 -10.62 -16.13 10.13
C GLU A 68 -9.23 -16.58 10.57
N ALA A 69 -8.20 -15.72 10.49
CA ALA A 69 -6.82 -16.09 10.74
C ALA A 69 -6.11 -15.39 11.93
N PRO A 70 -6.75 -15.03 13.06
CA PRO A 70 -5.99 -14.50 14.19
C PRO A 70 -5.04 -15.54 14.82
N GLU A 71 -5.34 -16.85 14.72
CA GLU A 71 -4.51 -17.93 15.27
C GLU A 71 -3.64 -18.66 14.22
N ALA A 72 -3.98 -18.56 12.93
CA ALA A 72 -3.23 -19.20 11.85
C ALA A 72 -1.89 -18.52 11.52
N ALA A 73 -1.70 -17.26 11.91
CA ALA A 73 -0.44 -16.55 11.70
C ALA A 73 0.71 -17.14 12.55
N GLY A 74 0.42 -17.69 13.74
CA GLY A 74 1.41 -18.35 14.60
C GLY A 74 1.79 -19.75 14.12
N SER A 75 0.82 -20.50 13.57
CA SER A 75 1.05 -21.88 13.11
C SER A 75 1.62 -21.94 11.69
N ALA A 76 1.40 -20.92 10.84
CA ALA A 76 1.97 -20.83 9.51
C ALA A 76 3.51 -20.69 9.52
N LEU A 77 4.08 -20.08 10.57
CA LEU A 77 5.54 -20.00 10.75
C LEU A 77 6.18 -21.38 10.99
N HIS A 78 5.48 -22.31 11.65
CA HIS A 78 5.95 -23.70 11.82
C HIS A 78 5.68 -24.58 10.59
N ALA A 79 4.63 -24.29 9.82
CA ALA A 79 4.31 -25.01 8.59
C ALA A 79 5.19 -24.62 7.40
N ALA A 80 5.72 -23.40 7.36
CA ALA A 80 6.61 -22.95 6.28
C ALA A 80 7.93 -23.72 6.21
N SER A 81 8.39 -24.30 7.32
CA SER A 81 9.58 -25.17 7.34
C SER A 81 9.34 -26.53 6.68
N GLN A 82 8.09 -26.98 6.62
CA GLN A 82 7.67 -28.26 6.01
C GLN A 82 7.33 -28.14 4.51
N LEU A 83 7.17 -26.92 3.96
CA LEU A 83 6.69 -26.70 2.58
C LEU A 83 7.74 -26.92 1.49
N ARG A 84 8.98 -27.28 1.82
CA ARG A 84 9.96 -27.72 0.79
C ARG A 84 9.50 -28.94 -0.02
N LYS A 85 8.58 -29.76 0.49
CA LYS A 85 8.06 -30.96 -0.20
C LYS A 85 6.79 -30.72 -1.05
N ARG A 86 6.08 -29.59 -0.91
CA ARG A 86 4.83 -29.31 -1.64
C ARG A 86 4.96 -28.49 -2.92
N ARG A 87 6.16 -28.13 -3.35
CA ARG A 87 6.42 -27.44 -4.63
C ARG A 87 5.96 -28.21 -5.89
N LYS A 88 5.69 -29.50 -5.80
CA LYS A 88 5.20 -30.31 -6.93
C LYS A 88 3.68 -30.20 -7.16
N LEU A 89 2.87 -29.94 -6.13
CA LEU A 89 1.40 -29.88 -6.25
C LEU A 89 0.87 -28.53 -6.78
N ILE A 90 1.57 -27.42 -6.57
CA ILE A 90 1.18 -26.11 -7.09
C ILE A 90 1.42 -26.01 -8.60
N LYS A 91 2.40 -26.76 -9.15
CA LYS A 91 2.66 -26.80 -10.60
C LYS A 91 1.56 -27.48 -11.41
N THR A 92 0.80 -28.38 -10.83
CA THR A 92 -0.28 -29.12 -11.54
C THR A 92 -1.61 -28.35 -11.57
N LEU A 93 -1.86 -27.42 -10.65
CA LEU A 93 -3.10 -26.61 -10.66
C LEU A 93 -3.05 -25.42 -11.62
N MET A 94 -1.85 -25.02 -12.04
CA MET A 94 -1.66 -23.88 -12.98
C MET A 94 -1.76 -24.26 -14.46
N LEU A 95 -1.94 -25.54 -14.80
CA LEU A 95 -1.89 -25.99 -16.20
C LEU A 95 -3.25 -26.04 -16.91
N THR A 96 -4.37 -25.76 -16.23
CA THR A 96 -5.72 -25.88 -16.81
C THR A 96 -6.44 -24.57 -17.11
N ALA A 97 -5.79 -23.40 -16.95
CA ALA A 97 -6.38 -22.07 -17.21
C ALA A 97 -5.68 -21.27 -18.34
N ALA A 98 -5.10 -21.97 -19.30
CA ALA A 98 -4.34 -21.31 -20.38
C ALA A 98 -5.17 -21.23 -21.67
N THR A 99 -6.05 -20.25 -21.84
CA THR A 99 -6.44 -19.77 -23.20
C THR A 99 -7.25 -18.46 -23.23
N ALA A 100 -7.05 -17.47 -22.40
CA ALA A 100 -7.61 -16.14 -22.67
C ALA A 100 -6.77 -15.03 -22.05
N GLY A 101 -5.94 -14.35 -22.83
CA GLY A 101 -5.40 -13.03 -22.51
C GLY A 101 -3.91 -12.91 -22.22
N LEU A 102 -3.06 -13.12 -23.22
CA LEU A 102 -1.58 -13.01 -23.12
C LEU A 102 -1.07 -11.61 -22.72
N GLY A 103 -1.81 -10.56 -22.94
CA GLY A 103 -1.37 -9.19 -22.61
C GLY A 103 -1.63 -8.81 -21.14
N TRP A 104 -2.71 -9.27 -20.54
CA TRP A 104 -3.07 -9.04 -19.14
C TRP A 104 -2.26 -9.92 -18.17
N GLN A 105 -1.75 -11.04 -18.68
CA GLN A 105 -0.93 -11.98 -17.92
C GLN A 105 0.48 -11.44 -17.57
N LEU A 106 1.07 -10.57 -18.40
CA LEU A 106 2.42 -10.03 -18.14
C LEU A 106 2.44 -8.99 -17.03
N ALA A 107 1.43 -8.11 -16.95
CA ALA A 107 1.30 -7.14 -15.86
C ALA A 107 1.01 -7.84 -14.51
N ARG A 108 0.12 -8.84 -14.49
CA ARG A 108 -0.17 -9.64 -13.30
C ARG A 108 1.01 -10.51 -12.81
N GLN A 109 1.93 -10.91 -13.68
CA GLN A 109 3.08 -11.72 -13.25
C GLN A 109 4.03 -10.98 -12.31
N GLU A 110 4.20 -9.66 -12.46
CA GLU A 110 5.02 -8.87 -11.52
C GLU A 110 4.32 -8.68 -10.17
N GLU A 111 3.00 -8.44 -10.16
CA GLU A 111 2.22 -8.34 -8.91
C GLU A 111 2.16 -9.68 -8.16
N VAL A 112 1.89 -10.78 -8.84
CA VAL A 112 1.87 -12.12 -8.24
C VAL A 112 3.26 -12.51 -7.74
N ARG A 113 4.33 -12.18 -8.47
CA ARG A 113 5.70 -12.40 -8.01
C ARG A 113 6.05 -11.57 -6.78
N ALA A 114 5.59 -10.31 -6.72
CA ALA A 114 5.78 -9.45 -5.57
C ALA A 114 5.02 -9.95 -4.33
N VAL A 115 3.79 -10.44 -4.50
CA VAL A 115 3.01 -11.07 -3.43
C VAL A 115 3.68 -12.34 -2.94
N ILE A 116 4.13 -13.23 -3.83
CA ILE A 116 4.82 -14.48 -3.47
C ILE A 116 6.18 -14.20 -2.83
N ALA A 117 6.95 -13.23 -3.33
CA ALA A 117 8.21 -12.81 -2.72
C ALA A 117 7.97 -12.18 -1.34
N GLY A 118 6.90 -11.38 -1.21
CA GLY A 118 6.49 -10.83 0.07
C GLY A 118 6.08 -11.88 1.11
N LEU A 119 5.56 -13.05 0.70
CA LEU A 119 5.19 -14.14 1.60
C LEU A 119 6.39 -14.82 2.27
N GLY A 120 7.57 -14.77 1.66
CA GLY A 120 8.82 -15.31 2.20
C GLY A 120 9.78 -14.26 2.75
N ALA A 121 9.36 -13.00 2.86
CA ALA A 121 10.22 -11.89 3.28
C ALA A 121 10.75 -12.07 4.70
N SER A 122 12.02 -11.67 4.93
CA SER A 122 12.72 -11.78 6.22
C SER A 122 12.03 -10.97 7.31
N HIS A 123 11.50 -9.80 6.95
CA HIS A 123 10.79 -8.91 7.88
C HIS A 123 9.49 -8.43 7.25
N ARG A 124 8.38 -8.49 8.01
CA ARG A 124 7.04 -8.14 7.53
C ARG A 124 6.22 -7.47 8.61
N THR A 125 5.27 -6.62 8.17
CA THR A 125 4.18 -6.07 8.96
C THR A 125 2.85 -6.34 8.25
N GLY A 126 1.78 -6.50 9.03
CA GLY A 126 0.41 -6.52 8.54
C GLY A 126 -0.16 -5.11 8.33
N VAL A 127 -1.41 -5.05 7.82
CA VAL A 127 -2.15 -3.79 7.72
C VAL A 127 -2.43 -3.25 9.12
N GLY A 128 -2.12 -1.97 9.36
CA GLY A 128 -2.23 -1.31 10.66
C GLY A 128 -1.09 -1.60 11.63
N GLU A 129 -0.17 -2.52 11.29
CA GLU A 129 1.01 -2.83 12.10
C GLU A 129 2.19 -1.95 11.70
N SER A 130 2.93 -1.45 12.67
CA SER A 130 4.27 -0.86 12.50
C SER A 130 5.24 -1.50 13.48
N ARG A 131 6.51 -1.73 13.06
CA ARG A 131 7.50 -2.43 13.88
C ARG A 131 8.90 -1.89 13.66
N GLU A 132 9.66 -1.77 14.75
CA GLU A 132 11.10 -1.54 14.71
C GLU A 132 11.86 -2.87 14.71
N VAL A 133 12.91 -2.94 13.90
CA VAL A 133 13.83 -4.07 13.79
C VAL A 133 15.25 -3.54 13.81
N VAL A 134 16.13 -4.18 14.58
CA VAL A 134 17.58 -3.92 14.55
C VAL A 134 18.25 -5.08 13.83
N LEU A 135 18.97 -4.77 12.75
CA LEU A 135 19.69 -5.77 11.97
C LEU A 135 21.01 -6.16 12.62
N ALA A 136 21.62 -7.24 12.13
CA ALA A 136 22.86 -7.78 12.68
C ALA A 136 24.08 -6.80 12.59
N ASP A 137 24.03 -5.84 11.65
CA ASP A 137 25.05 -4.79 11.52
C ASP A 137 24.79 -3.54 12.39
N GLY A 138 23.74 -3.54 13.20
CA GLY A 138 23.30 -2.41 14.02
C GLY A 138 22.39 -1.41 13.29
N THR A 139 22.11 -1.60 12.00
CA THR A 139 21.15 -0.77 11.25
C THR A 139 19.75 -0.92 11.84
N ARG A 140 19.03 0.20 12.01
CA ARG A 140 17.66 0.23 12.52
C ARG A 140 16.67 0.43 11.38
N LEU A 141 15.65 -0.40 11.35
CA LEU A 141 14.54 -0.34 10.41
C LEU A 141 13.24 -0.08 11.16
N TRP A 142 12.46 0.90 10.73
CA TRP A 142 11.05 1.03 11.09
C TRP A 142 10.22 0.63 9.88
N LEU A 143 9.52 -0.48 10.00
CA LEU A 143 8.59 -0.96 8.98
C LEU A 143 7.22 -0.34 9.23
N ASN A 144 6.66 0.29 8.22
CA ASN A 144 5.30 0.83 8.24
C ASN A 144 4.27 -0.26 7.94
N THR A 145 2.99 0.11 7.92
CA THR A 145 1.88 -0.78 7.60
C THR A 145 2.10 -1.53 6.28
N ASP A 146 1.70 -2.81 6.24
CA ASP A 146 1.72 -3.69 5.07
C ASP A 146 3.05 -3.70 4.31
N THR A 147 4.17 -3.78 5.06
CA THR A 147 5.53 -3.75 4.52
C THR A 147 6.12 -5.16 4.46
N ALA A 148 6.89 -5.44 3.40
CA ALA A 148 7.66 -6.67 3.23
C ALA A 148 9.05 -6.37 2.68
N ILE A 149 10.10 -6.81 3.40
CA ILE A 149 11.50 -6.54 3.08
C ILE A 149 12.37 -7.77 3.33
N ASP A 150 13.27 -8.08 2.40
CA ASP A 150 14.30 -9.10 2.55
C ASP A 150 15.61 -8.46 2.99
N GLU A 151 16.29 -9.11 3.95
CA GLU A 151 17.68 -8.87 4.29
C GLU A 151 18.57 -9.87 3.54
N ARG A 152 19.54 -9.37 2.75
CA ARG A 152 20.50 -10.17 1.99
C ARG A 152 21.90 -9.61 2.19
N PHE A 153 22.45 -9.84 3.37
CA PHE A 153 23.81 -9.40 3.71
C PHE A 153 24.80 -10.52 3.41
N ASP A 154 25.88 -10.17 2.68
CA ASP A 154 26.97 -11.08 2.39
C ASP A 154 28.34 -10.47 2.72
N ALA A 155 29.43 -11.04 2.21
CA ALA A 155 30.79 -10.56 2.46
C ALA A 155 31.10 -9.20 1.80
N GLY A 156 30.41 -8.83 0.70
CA GLY A 156 30.69 -7.65 -0.11
C GLY A 156 29.57 -6.59 -0.08
N LEU A 157 28.36 -6.93 0.38
CA LEU A 157 27.20 -6.09 0.24
C LEU A 157 26.24 -6.24 1.43
N ARG A 158 25.63 -5.13 1.86
CA ARG A 158 24.49 -5.08 2.77
C ARG A 158 23.26 -4.69 1.95
N LEU A 159 22.52 -5.69 1.44
CA LEU A 159 21.36 -5.47 0.57
C LEU A 159 20.05 -5.68 1.31
N LEU A 160 19.16 -4.69 1.21
CA LEU A 160 17.75 -4.80 1.51
C LEU A 160 16.93 -4.80 0.22
N VAL A 161 15.90 -5.64 0.14
CA VAL A 161 14.96 -5.67 -1.00
C VAL A 161 13.56 -5.34 -0.50
N LEU A 162 13.07 -4.15 -0.82
CA LEU A 162 11.71 -3.70 -0.51
C LEU A 162 10.75 -4.23 -1.57
N HIS A 163 9.90 -5.18 -1.21
CA HIS A 163 8.88 -5.76 -2.09
C HIS A 163 7.62 -4.91 -2.14
N LYS A 164 7.16 -4.41 -0.97
CA LYS A 164 6.01 -3.52 -0.82
C LYS A 164 6.08 -2.73 0.48
N GLY A 165 5.26 -1.68 0.57
CA GLY A 165 5.11 -0.87 1.77
C GLY A 165 6.12 0.26 1.88
N GLU A 166 6.50 0.58 3.10
CA GLU A 166 7.34 1.73 3.44
C GLU A 166 8.24 1.40 4.61
N VAL A 167 9.51 1.79 4.52
CA VAL A 167 10.51 1.58 5.57
C VAL A 167 11.32 2.85 5.79
N LEU A 168 11.52 3.22 7.06
CA LEU A 168 12.54 4.20 7.47
C LEU A 168 13.77 3.43 7.90
N ILE A 169 14.93 3.83 7.41
CA ILE A 169 16.22 3.16 7.61
C ILE A 169 17.20 4.16 8.23
N GLU A 170 17.81 3.76 9.33
CA GLU A 170 18.95 4.47 9.92
C GLU A 170 20.15 3.53 9.89
N THR A 171 21.06 3.81 8.94
CA THR A 171 22.22 2.94 8.69
C THR A 171 23.25 3.06 9.79
N HIS A 172 23.78 1.91 10.25
CA HIS A 172 24.93 1.86 11.13
C HIS A 172 26.24 1.82 10.29
N PRO A 173 27.35 2.45 10.74
CA PRO A 173 28.66 2.28 10.11
C PRO A 173 29.06 0.80 10.04
N ASP A 174 29.57 0.35 8.88
CA ASP A 174 30.04 -1.03 8.76
C ASP A 174 31.36 -1.22 9.52
N THR A 175 31.43 -2.24 10.34
CA THR A 175 32.63 -2.58 11.12
C THR A 175 33.61 -3.45 10.35
N ARG A 176 33.24 -3.96 9.16
CA ARG A 176 34.10 -4.82 8.35
C ARG A 176 35.11 -4.01 7.52
N GLN A 177 36.20 -4.63 7.17
CA GLN A 177 37.23 -4.12 6.25
C GLN A 177 37.39 -5.10 5.09
N PRO A 178 37.23 -4.69 3.81
CA PRO A 178 36.74 -3.35 3.39
C PRO A 178 35.27 -3.11 3.74
N THR A 179 34.90 -1.84 3.93
CA THR A 179 33.53 -1.40 4.25
C THR A 179 32.57 -1.82 3.13
N ARG A 180 31.52 -2.56 3.49
CA ARG A 180 30.50 -2.99 2.54
C ARG A 180 29.48 -1.86 2.29
N PRO A 181 29.13 -1.58 1.02
CA PRO A 181 28.07 -0.62 0.71
C PRO A 181 26.73 -1.11 1.27
N PHE A 182 25.89 -0.16 1.72
CA PHE A 182 24.51 -0.40 2.09
C PHE A 182 23.59 0.01 0.94
N VAL A 183 22.80 -0.92 0.43
CA VAL A 183 21.96 -0.72 -0.75
C VAL A 183 20.53 -1.21 -0.48
N VAL A 184 19.56 -0.41 -0.91
CA VAL A 184 18.15 -0.81 -0.94
C VAL A 184 17.73 -0.97 -2.39
N HIS A 185 17.12 -2.11 -2.72
CA HIS A 185 16.46 -2.34 -3.99
C HIS A 185 14.95 -2.15 -3.81
N SER A 186 14.34 -1.40 -4.72
CA SER A 186 12.90 -1.36 -4.96
C SER A 186 12.59 -1.98 -6.33
N ARG A 187 11.34 -1.95 -6.77
CA ARG A 187 10.96 -2.41 -8.14
C ARG A 187 11.54 -1.52 -9.23
N GLN A 188 11.86 -0.25 -8.95
CA GLN A 188 12.25 0.76 -9.92
C GLN A 188 13.75 0.97 -10.00
N GLY A 189 14.50 0.67 -8.96
CA GLY A 189 15.93 0.92 -8.96
C GLY A 189 16.61 0.57 -7.64
N ARG A 190 17.86 0.95 -7.54
CA ARG A 190 18.69 0.79 -6.36
C ARG A 190 19.01 2.14 -5.73
N MET A 191 19.06 2.18 -4.41
CA MET A 191 19.42 3.33 -3.60
C MET A 191 20.63 2.94 -2.74
N ARG A 192 21.77 3.61 -2.93
CA ARG A 192 22.99 3.40 -2.16
C ARG A 192 23.08 4.46 -1.06
N ALA A 193 23.07 4.02 0.18
CA ALA A 193 23.23 4.88 1.33
C ALA A 193 24.69 5.25 1.57
N LEU A 194 24.95 6.52 1.91
CA LEU A 194 26.28 7.07 2.20
C LEU A 194 26.35 7.55 3.66
N GLY A 195 25.90 6.71 4.64
CA GLY A 195 25.79 7.06 6.06
C GLY A 195 24.55 7.92 6.30
N THR A 196 23.37 7.29 6.37
CA THR A 196 22.12 8.04 6.15
C THR A 196 20.98 7.58 7.06
N ARG A 197 20.03 8.53 7.28
CA ARG A 197 18.66 8.24 7.71
C ARG A 197 17.70 8.64 6.59
N PHE A 198 16.95 7.68 6.05
CA PHE A 198 16.10 7.88 4.88
C PHE A 198 14.91 6.92 4.88
N ALA A 199 13.81 7.37 4.28
CA ALA A 199 12.60 6.56 4.08
C ALA A 199 12.47 6.15 2.62
N VAL A 200 12.04 4.90 2.39
CA VAL A 200 11.72 4.37 1.06
C VAL A 200 10.30 3.85 1.07
N ARG A 201 9.47 4.33 0.15
CA ARG A 201 8.10 3.86 -0.04
C ARG A 201 7.92 3.35 -1.47
N GLN A 202 7.39 2.14 -1.58
CA GLN A 202 7.07 1.50 -2.85
C GLN A 202 5.64 1.84 -3.26
N PHE A 203 5.47 2.40 -4.45
CA PHE A 203 4.17 2.59 -5.12
C PHE A 203 4.10 1.72 -6.37
N ASP A 204 2.90 1.61 -6.94
CA ASP A 204 2.76 1.06 -8.28
C ASP A 204 3.40 2.04 -9.29
N GLY A 205 4.34 1.55 -10.08
CA GLY A 205 5.05 2.35 -11.08
C GLY A 205 6.19 3.23 -10.60
N HIS A 206 6.28 3.64 -9.33
CA HIS A 206 7.36 4.47 -8.82
C HIS A 206 7.78 4.12 -7.38
N THR A 207 8.97 4.57 -7.00
CA THR A 207 9.47 4.54 -5.63
C THR A 207 9.67 5.98 -5.16
N GLN A 208 9.28 6.27 -3.92
CA GLN A 208 9.55 7.54 -3.25
C GLN A 208 10.68 7.37 -2.26
N LEU A 209 11.64 8.29 -2.28
CA LEU A 209 12.78 8.38 -1.38
C LEU A 209 12.75 9.73 -0.66
N GLY A 210 12.79 9.72 0.66
CA GLY A 210 12.97 10.91 1.49
C GLY A 210 14.22 10.79 2.35
N VAL A 211 15.17 11.73 2.23
CA VAL A 211 16.44 11.70 2.97
C VAL A 211 16.40 12.72 4.10
N SER A 212 16.50 12.24 5.36
CA SER A 212 16.53 13.12 6.54
C SER A 212 17.95 13.48 6.99
N GLN A 213 18.90 12.54 6.81
CA GLN A 213 20.30 12.78 7.17
C GLN A 213 21.23 12.08 6.17
N GLY A 214 22.37 12.68 5.85
CA GLY A 214 23.34 12.17 4.92
C GLY A 214 22.91 12.30 3.45
N ARG A 215 23.29 11.35 2.61
CA ARG A 215 23.03 11.35 1.17
C ARG A 215 22.72 9.96 0.65
N VAL A 216 21.85 9.86 -0.36
CA VAL A 216 21.49 8.59 -1.02
C VAL A 216 21.66 8.73 -2.53
N GLU A 217 22.41 7.83 -3.15
CA GLU A 217 22.55 7.75 -4.61
C GLU A 217 21.45 6.84 -5.17
N ILE A 218 20.61 7.36 -6.08
CA ILE A 218 19.61 6.59 -6.83
C ILE A 218 20.22 6.16 -8.17
N THR A 219 20.04 4.89 -8.52
CA THR A 219 20.29 4.34 -9.85
C THR A 219 19.04 3.57 -10.30
N PRO A 220 18.21 4.12 -11.19
CA PRO A 220 17.07 3.40 -11.78
C PRO A 220 17.55 2.17 -12.57
N PHE A 221 16.64 1.20 -12.82
CA PHE A 221 17.04 -0.06 -13.46
C PHE A 221 17.11 0.01 -14.99
N ALA A 222 16.58 1.02 -15.67
CA ALA A 222 16.77 1.16 -17.12
C ALA A 222 18.22 1.58 -17.45
N GLU A 223 18.80 0.98 -18.48
CA GLU A 223 20.24 1.14 -18.82
C GLU A 223 20.69 2.59 -19.05
N ALA A 224 19.84 3.41 -19.67
CA ALA A 224 20.14 4.83 -19.98
C ALA A 224 19.63 5.82 -18.92
N ALA A 225 19.12 5.34 -17.79
CA ALA A 225 18.54 6.23 -16.78
C ALA A 225 19.64 7.01 -16.02
N PRO A 226 19.40 8.30 -15.73
CA PRO A 226 20.37 9.11 -15.01
C PRO A 226 20.51 8.64 -13.57
N ARG A 227 21.75 8.69 -13.05
CA ARG A 227 22.02 8.56 -11.62
C ARG A 227 21.87 9.92 -10.96
N ARG A 228 21.41 9.93 -9.71
CA ARG A 228 21.29 11.16 -8.93
C ARG A 228 21.58 10.91 -7.46
N VAL A 229 22.30 11.83 -6.85
CA VAL A 229 22.47 11.90 -5.39
C VAL A 229 21.40 12.83 -4.83
N ILE A 230 20.73 12.37 -3.78
CA ILE A 230 19.70 13.13 -3.03
C ILE A 230 20.29 13.48 -1.68
N ASP A 231 20.25 14.75 -1.35
CA ASP A 231 20.79 15.29 -0.11
C ASP A 231 19.75 15.29 1.02
N ALA A 232 20.22 15.45 2.25
CA ALA A 232 19.36 15.60 3.42
C ALA A 232 18.36 16.76 3.23
N GLY A 233 17.12 16.58 3.71
CA GLY A 233 16.01 17.53 3.57
C GLY A 233 15.29 17.46 2.23
N GLN A 234 15.63 16.49 1.36
CA GLN A 234 15.00 16.33 0.07
C GLN A 234 14.15 15.05 0.00
N GLU A 235 13.05 15.12 -0.78
CA GLU A 235 12.20 14.02 -1.17
C GLU A 235 12.09 13.96 -2.70
N VAL A 236 12.05 12.75 -3.27
CA VAL A 236 12.02 12.53 -4.71
C VAL A 236 11.28 11.24 -5.06
N GLY A 237 10.49 11.27 -6.13
CA GLY A 237 9.94 10.08 -6.78
C GLY A 237 10.83 9.62 -7.94
N PHE A 238 10.94 8.31 -8.17
CA PHE A 238 11.60 7.80 -9.36
C PHE A 238 10.93 6.55 -9.90
N SER A 239 10.95 6.43 -11.22
CA SER A 239 10.52 5.26 -11.99
C SER A 239 11.76 4.44 -12.40
N ARG A 240 11.55 3.40 -13.21
CA ARG A 240 12.66 2.64 -13.81
C ARG A 240 13.52 3.46 -14.78
N ARG A 241 13.02 4.60 -15.30
CA ARG A 241 13.65 5.40 -16.35
C ARG A 241 13.99 6.81 -15.95
N GLU A 242 13.25 7.37 -15.01
CA GLU A 242 13.28 8.80 -14.70
C GLU A 242 13.33 9.03 -13.19
N ILE A 243 14.01 10.10 -12.80
CA ILE A 243 14.01 10.63 -11.44
C ILE A 243 13.36 12.02 -11.52
N SER A 244 12.31 12.25 -10.73
CA SER A 244 11.65 13.55 -10.69
C SER A 244 12.56 14.65 -10.12
N THR A 245 12.13 15.90 -10.20
CA THR A 245 12.82 16.98 -9.50
C THR A 245 12.66 16.79 -8.00
N PRO A 246 13.76 16.80 -7.20
CA PRO A 246 13.66 16.76 -5.76
C PRO A 246 12.89 17.96 -5.20
N GLY A 247 12.00 17.69 -4.25
CA GLY A 247 11.31 18.69 -3.44
C GLY A 247 11.81 18.69 -1.99
N ALA A 248 11.30 19.60 -1.17
CA ALA A 248 11.56 19.58 0.26
C ALA A 248 10.91 18.35 0.92
N LEU A 249 11.62 17.68 1.82
CA LEU A 249 11.08 16.61 2.64
C LEU A 249 10.16 17.21 3.71
N PRO A 250 8.85 16.91 3.73
CA PRO A 250 7.96 17.41 4.78
C PRO A 250 8.40 16.89 6.17
N ALA A 251 8.41 17.78 7.17
CA ALA A 251 8.78 17.40 8.54
C ALA A 251 7.90 16.30 9.11
N ALA A 252 6.61 16.32 8.75
CA ALA A 252 5.60 15.36 9.16
C ALA A 252 5.77 13.95 8.54
N ARG A 253 6.65 13.81 7.53
CA ARG A 253 6.78 12.56 6.72
C ARG A 253 7.11 11.32 7.54
N GLN A 254 7.75 11.47 8.69
CA GLN A 254 8.18 10.37 9.55
C GLN A 254 7.31 10.20 10.81
N ALA A 255 6.25 10.99 10.99
CA ALA A 255 5.39 10.93 12.18
C ALA A 255 4.72 9.56 12.38
N TRP A 256 4.55 8.78 11.30
CA TRP A 256 4.03 7.42 11.37
C TRP A 256 4.89 6.48 12.24
N THR A 257 6.20 6.73 12.41
CA THR A 257 7.05 5.96 13.32
C THR A 257 6.64 6.13 14.80
N GLN A 258 5.90 7.21 15.09
CA GLN A 258 5.31 7.50 16.39
C GLN A 258 3.81 7.13 16.44
N GLY A 259 3.28 6.48 15.38
CA GLY A 259 1.88 6.10 15.27
C GLY A 259 0.92 7.23 14.94
N MET A 260 1.42 8.31 14.34
CA MET A 260 0.63 9.51 14.00
C MET A 260 0.66 9.80 12.49
N LEU A 261 -0.46 10.26 11.96
CA LEU A 261 -0.56 10.93 10.66
C LEU A 261 -0.70 12.43 10.94
N ILE A 262 0.28 13.21 10.54
CA ILE A 262 0.24 14.68 10.64
C ILE A 262 -0.24 15.24 9.30
N ALA A 263 -1.34 15.95 9.31
CA ALA A 263 -1.87 16.68 8.16
C ALA A 263 -1.55 18.18 8.33
N GLU A 264 -0.73 18.70 7.41
CA GLU A 264 -0.35 20.11 7.31
C GLU A 264 -1.02 20.69 6.07
N ASP A 265 -2.28 21.14 6.21
CA ASP A 265 -3.09 21.66 5.09
C ASP A 265 -3.27 20.61 3.96
N MET A 266 -3.54 19.35 4.34
CA MET A 266 -3.63 18.21 3.41
C MET A 266 -5.06 18.13 2.83
N PRO A 267 -5.25 17.92 1.50
CA PRO A 267 -6.56 17.61 0.95
C PRO A 267 -7.19 16.38 1.60
N LEU A 268 -8.50 16.40 1.85
CA LEU A 268 -9.23 15.30 2.49
C LEU A 268 -9.03 13.98 1.76
N GLU A 269 -9.09 13.97 0.43
CA GLU A 269 -8.85 12.76 -0.37
C GLU A 269 -7.46 12.17 -0.08
N GLN A 270 -6.42 13.00 -0.03
CA GLN A 270 -5.06 12.56 0.26
C GLN A 270 -4.95 12.05 1.70
N PHE A 271 -5.57 12.74 2.67
CA PHE A 271 -5.61 12.31 4.06
C PHE A 271 -6.26 10.93 4.20
N LEU A 272 -7.41 10.73 3.56
CA LEU A 272 -8.12 9.45 3.58
C LEU A 272 -7.33 8.33 2.88
N ALA A 273 -6.65 8.63 1.78
CA ALA A 273 -5.77 7.68 1.10
C ALA A 273 -4.60 7.22 1.99
N GLU A 274 -4.00 8.13 2.78
CA GLU A 274 -2.97 7.77 3.75
C GLU A 274 -3.56 6.97 4.92
N LEU A 275 -4.70 7.37 5.48
CA LEU A 275 -5.36 6.68 6.58
C LEU A 275 -5.87 5.28 6.17
N ALA A 276 -6.34 5.12 4.93
CA ALA A 276 -6.80 3.85 4.37
C ALA A 276 -5.74 2.75 4.38
N ARG A 277 -4.46 3.10 4.34
CA ARG A 277 -3.34 2.13 4.42
C ARG A 277 -3.32 1.36 5.75
N TYR A 278 -3.89 1.93 6.81
CA TYR A 278 -3.82 1.37 8.17
C TYR A 278 -5.07 0.60 8.56
N ARG A 279 -6.00 0.39 7.63
CA ARG A 279 -7.22 -0.39 7.86
C ARG A 279 -7.52 -1.32 6.71
N HIS A 280 -8.22 -2.40 7.02
CA HIS A 280 -8.78 -3.26 5.98
C HIS A 280 -10.09 -2.67 5.46
N GLY A 281 -10.34 -2.84 4.16
CA GLY A 281 -11.57 -2.40 3.53
C GLY A 281 -11.42 -1.11 2.73
N HIS A 282 -12.54 -0.45 2.49
CA HIS A 282 -12.61 0.79 1.73
C HIS A 282 -12.75 2.00 2.65
N LEU A 283 -12.01 3.06 2.34
CA LEU A 283 -12.18 4.39 2.93
C LEU A 283 -12.02 5.43 1.82
N GLY A 284 -13.07 6.18 1.56
CA GLY A 284 -13.11 7.21 0.53
C GLY A 284 -13.99 8.38 0.94
N CYS A 285 -14.14 9.37 0.07
CA CYS A 285 -15.05 10.51 0.28
C CYS A 285 -15.82 10.86 -0.99
N ASP A 286 -16.92 11.58 -0.80
CA ASP A 286 -17.61 12.25 -1.90
C ASP A 286 -16.64 13.21 -2.62
N PRO A 287 -16.53 13.15 -3.95
CA PRO A 287 -15.67 14.05 -4.73
C PRO A 287 -15.94 15.54 -4.49
N ALA A 288 -17.18 15.91 -4.13
CA ALA A 288 -17.54 17.30 -3.84
C ALA A 288 -16.78 17.90 -2.62
N ILE A 289 -16.31 17.05 -1.71
CA ILE A 289 -15.59 17.46 -0.48
C ILE A 289 -14.12 17.02 -0.48
N ALA A 290 -13.64 16.36 -1.53
CA ALA A 290 -12.27 15.83 -1.63
C ALA A 290 -11.17 16.90 -1.39
N GLY A 291 -11.46 18.16 -1.76
CA GLY A 291 -10.56 19.30 -1.59
C GLY A 291 -10.56 19.95 -0.21
N LEU A 292 -11.42 19.54 0.74
CA LEU A 292 -11.41 20.10 2.10
C LEU A 292 -10.03 19.94 2.75
N ARG A 293 -9.60 20.96 3.49
CA ARG A 293 -8.27 20.98 4.08
C ARG A 293 -8.27 20.42 5.48
N VAL A 294 -7.46 19.38 5.68
CA VAL A 294 -7.27 18.71 6.97
C VAL A 294 -6.01 19.26 7.62
N VAL A 295 -6.13 19.65 8.89
CA VAL A 295 -5.01 20.12 9.71
C VAL A 295 -5.08 19.41 11.06
N GLY A 296 -3.96 18.85 11.51
CA GLY A 296 -3.87 18.20 12.82
C GLY A 296 -3.07 16.91 12.83
N GLY A 297 -2.99 16.30 14.02
CA GLY A 297 -2.38 15.00 14.23
C GLY A 297 -3.43 13.92 14.51
N PHE A 298 -3.38 12.81 13.79
CA PHE A 298 -4.37 11.76 13.84
C PHE A 298 -3.72 10.42 14.19
N PRO A 299 -4.29 9.63 15.14
CA PRO A 299 -3.73 8.35 15.52
C PRO A 299 -3.90 7.30 14.41
N LEU A 300 -2.80 6.62 14.05
CA LEU A 300 -2.81 5.56 13.03
C LEU A 300 -3.18 4.19 13.59
N ARG A 301 -3.00 3.97 14.91
CA ARG A 301 -3.35 2.71 15.57
C ARG A 301 -4.85 2.51 15.74
N ASP A 302 -5.60 3.61 15.78
CA ASP A 302 -7.06 3.63 15.86
C ASP A 302 -7.63 4.54 14.78
N THR A 303 -7.88 3.95 13.61
CA THR A 303 -8.46 4.68 12.48
C THR A 303 -9.91 5.12 12.74
N GLY A 304 -10.63 4.48 13.65
CA GLY A 304 -11.96 4.90 14.09
C GLY A 304 -11.89 6.21 14.87
N GLN A 305 -10.95 6.32 15.81
CA GLN A 305 -10.68 7.57 16.53
C GLN A 305 -10.23 8.68 15.57
N ALA A 306 -9.37 8.37 14.59
CA ALA A 306 -8.95 9.34 13.59
C ALA A 306 -10.14 9.88 12.78
N LEU A 307 -11.10 9.03 12.39
CA LEU A 307 -12.33 9.45 11.71
C LEU A 307 -13.23 10.29 12.61
N ALA A 308 -13.40 9.93 13.87
CA ALA A 308 -14.19 10.75 14.82
C ALA A 308 -13.57 12.14 15.03
N MET A 309 -12.23 12.23 15.09
CA MET A 309 -11.51 13.53 15.14
C MET A 309 -11.75 14.34 13.86
N LEU A 310 -11.75 13.68 12.69
CA LEU A 310 -12.04 14.33 11.41
C LEU A 310 -13.46 14.93 11.38
N GLU A 311 -14.46 14.17 11.86
CA GLU A 311 -15.86 14.63 11.96
C GLU A 311 -16.05 15.80 12.94
N ALA A 312 -15.22 15.84 13.98
CA ALA A 312 -15.21 16.95 14.93
C ALA A 312 -14.56 18.23 14.35
N ALA A 313 -13.57 18.07 13.47
CA ALA A 313 -12.79 19.17 12.90
C ALA A 313 -13.40 19.76 11.62
N LEU A 314 -14.14 18.97 10.85
CA LEU A 314 -14.70 19.37 9.55
C LEU A 314 -16.23 19.14 9.50
N PRO A 315 -16.94 19.85 8.61
CA PRO A 315 -18.37 19.64 8.40
C PRO A 315 -18.63 18.38 7.56
N VAL A 316 -18.13 17.24 8.04
CA VAL A 316 -18.25 15.95 7.36
C VAL A 316 -18.83 14.88 8.29
N ARG A 317 -19.29 13.78 7.72
CA ARG A 317 -19.81 12.62 8.41
C ARG A 317 -19.26 11.34 7.79
N ALA A 318 -18.88 10.37 8.63
CA ALA A 318 -18.50 9.03 8.19
C ALA A 318 -19.75 8.15 8.06
N ARG A 319 -20.08 7.73 6.85
CA ARG A 319 -21.15 6.79 6.55
C ARG A 319 -20.58 5.40 6.42
N PHE A 320 -21.06 4.47 7.24
CA PHE A 320 -20.67 3.07 7.22
C PHE A 320 -21.73 2.29 6.42
N VAL A 321 -21.46 1.99 5.14
CA VAL A 321 -22.31 1.10 4.33
C VAL A 321 -22.13 -0.34 4.79
N LEU A 322 -20.89 -0.71 5.14
CA LEU A 322 -20.49 -1.97 5.75
C LEU A 322 -19.42 -1.68 6.82
N PRO A 323 -19.17 -2.58 7.78
CA PRO A 323 -18.13 -2.37 8.80
C PRO A 323 -16.74 -2.05 8.23
N TRP A 324 -16.47 -2.52 7.00
CA TRP A 324 -15.23 -2.33 6.26
C TRP A 324 -15.37 -1.41 5.04
N TRP A 325 -16.56 -0.80 4.83
CA TRP A 325 -16.80 0.16 3.75
C TRP A 325 -17.26 1.48 4.35
N VAL A 326 -16.38 2.47 4.34
CA VAL A 326 -16.62 3.80 4.92
C VAL A 326 -16.47 4.86 3.85
N THR A 327 -17.47 5.73 3.76
CA THR A 327 -17.49 6.89 2.88
C THR A 327 -17.64 8.15 3.73
N ILE A 328 -16.82 9.15 3.48
CA ILE A 328 -16.95 10.47 4.11
C ILE A 328 -17.84 11.35 3.21
N GLU A 329 -18.89 11.89 3.79
CA GLU A 329 -19.87 12.75 3.13
C GLU A 329 -19.92 14.11 3.81
N ALA A 330 -20.44 15.13 3.11
CA ALA A 330 -20.74 16.41 3.74
C ALA A 330 -21.81 16.21 4.84
N ARG A 331 -21.59 16.82 6.01
CA ARG A 331 -22.63 16.88 7.05
C ARG A 331 -23.74 17.77 6.52
N ARG A 332 -24.93 17.20 6.35
CA ARG A 332 -26.13 18.01 6.09
C ARG A 332 -26.60 18.55 7.43
N ASP A 333 -26.62 19.86 7.58
CA ASP A 333 -27.31 20.47 8.70
C ASP A 333 -28.78 20.08 8.55
N GLU A 334 -29.32 19.33 9.51
CA GLU A 334 -30.78 19.10 9.61
C GLU A 334 -31.42 20.46 9.90
N ALA A 335 -32.11 20.99 8.88
CA ALA A 335 -32.84 22.27 8.97
C ALA A 335 -34.11 22.11 9.78
#